data_fe65e559082d908441a9459fc4e0d135
#
_entry.id   fe65e559082d908441a9459fc4e0d135
#
_cell.length_a   1.000
_cell.length_b   1.000
_cell.length_c   1.000
_cell.angle_alpha   90.00
_cell.angle_beta   90.00
_cell.angle_gamma   90.00
#
_symmetry.space_group_name_H-M   'P 1'
#
loop_
_entity.id
_entity.type
_entity.pdbx_description
1 polymer ?
#
loop_
_entity_poly.entity_id
_entity_poly.type
_entity_poly.pdbx_seq_one_letter_code
_entity_poly.pdbx_strand_id
1 'polypeptide(L)'
;MQSNPKFLNLVLLNGEPEQKLRAAQAAGFEQVEIWREDVEASTPELAKQLNLGFTNLQVLRDFTGTPDRERLQKREELRQFIQIAQSLGCNTIQAPATTREDCVPERIDEDLRWMASEAARYNMRIMYEPMAWCSVDNTLPLAWERLQRLDQPNIGLVVDLFHICALGGDASQLDGIPADRIYEVQLCDMAEMPPQEKGALSDFARHQRLLPGDGIIEVERFVDKLKSASYRGPVGIEVFNDGLKAQPPEVAAQKAWRALNRYWP
;
A
#
# COMPACT_ATOMS: atom_id res chain seq x y z
N MET A 1 8.50 -22.71 -9.93
CA MET A 1 8.80 -21.28 -9.71
C MET A 1 8.08 -20.85 -8.44
N GLN A 2 8.71 -20.10 -7.56
CA GLN A 2 8.04 -19.60 -6.37
C GLN A 2 6.99 -18.56 -6.80
N SER A 3 5.72 -18.73 -6.38
CA SER A 3 4.64 -17.79 -6.64
C SER A 3 4.87 -16.50 -5.86
N ASN A 4 4.34 -15.38 -6.37
CA ASN A 4 4.34 -14.12 -5.61
C ASN A 4 3.46 -14.30 -4.36
N PRO A 5 3.88 -13.79 -3.18
CA PRO A 5 3.00 -13.80 -2.02
C PRO A 5 1.70 -13.02 -2.30
N LYS A 6 0.58 -13.56 -1.90
CA LYS A 6 -0.75 -12.97 -2.10
C LYS A 6 -1.26 -12.34 -0.82
N PHE A 7 -1.67 -11.09 -0.88
CA PHE A 7 -2.16 -10.37 0.30
C PHE A 7 -3.54 -9.74 0.11
N LEU A 8 -4.17 -9.45 1.23
CA LEU A 8 -5.39 -8.66 1.33
C LEU A 8 -5.16 -7.47 2.25
N ASN A 9 -5.48 -6.26 1.79
CA ASN A 9 -5.59 -5.13 2.70
C ASN A 9 -6.86 -5.28 3.55
N LEU A 10 -6.68 -5.30 4.87
CA LEU A 10 -7.78 -5.53 5.82
C LEU A 10 -8.84 -4.43 5.83
N VAL A 11 -8.58 -3.29 5.18
CA VAL A 11 -9.53 -2.18 5.05
C VAL A 11 -10.83 -2.58 4.32
N LEU A 12 -10.76 -3.58 3.43
CA LEU A 12 -11.92 -4.12 2.72
C LEU A 12 -12.92 -4.77 3.68
N LEU A 13 -12.45 -5.31 4.80
CA LEU A 13 -13.25 -6.14 5.68
C LEU A 13 -13.88 -5.35 6.81
N ASN A 14 -15.11 -5.73 7.18
CA ASN A 14 -15.76 -5.31 8.39
C ASN A 14 -15.42 -6.25 9.55
N GLY A 15 -15.70 -5.82 10.79
CA GLY A 15 -15.54 -6.63 12.00
C GLY A 15 -14.27 -6.29 12.79
N GLU A 16 -14.09 -7.00 13.90
CA GLU A 16 -12.94 -6.87 14.78
C GLU A 16 -11.66 -7.41 14.11
N PRO A 17 -10.48 -6.94 14.51
CA PRO A 17 -9.20 -7.34 13.91
C PRO A 17 -9.01 -8.86 13.80
N GLU A 18 -9.37 -9.62 14.82
CA GLU A 18 -9.32 -11.09 14.79
C GLU A 18 -10.20 -11.68 13.67
N GLN A 19 -11.43 -11.17 13.50
CA GLN A 19 -12.34 -11.65 12.47
C GLN A 19 -11.80 -11.38 11.06
N LYS A 20 -11.20 -10.20 10.84
CA LYS A 20 -10.57 -9.84 9.58
C LYS A 20 -9.40 -10.78 9.23
N LEU A 21 -8.51 -11.05 10.20
CA LEU A 21 -7.37 -11.96 10.00
C LEU A 21 -7.83 -13.37 9.67
N ARG A 22 -8.81 -13.90 10.40
CA ARG A 22 -9.36 -15.24 10.14
C ARG A 22 -10.05 -15.33 8.78
N ALA A 23 -10.80 -14.29 8.38
CA ALA A 23 -11.45 -14.23 7.07
C ALA A 23 -10.44 -14.20 5.92
N ALA A 24 -9.37 -13.41 6.03
CA ALA A 24 -8.31 -13.36 5.04
C ALA A 24 -7.60 -14.72 4.89
N GLN A 25 -7.22 -15.35 6.00
CA GLN A 25 -6.60 -16.67 6.01
C GLN A 25 -7.52 -17.75 5.43
N ALA A 26 -8.79 -17.78 5.84
CA ALA A 26 -9.77 -18.77 5.35
C ALA A 26 -10.07 -18.62 3.85
N ALA A 27 -9.93 -17.41 3.29
CA ALA A 27 -10.03 -17.17 1.85
C ALA A 27 -8.83 -17.69 1.05
N GLY A 28 -7.67 -17.87 1.69
CA GLY A 28 -6.44 -18.39 1.08
C GLY A 28 -5.30 -17.37 0.97
N PHE A 29 -5.45 -16.18 1.51
CA PHE A 29 -4.35 -15.19 1.53
C PHE A 29 -3.23 -15.65 2.46
N GLU A 30 -1.98 -15.44 2.03
CA GLU A 30 -0.77 -15.78 2.78
C GLU A 30 -0.29 -14.62 3.65
N GLN A 31 -0.66 -13.40 3.25
CA GLN A 31 -0.27 -12.15 3.90
C GLN A 31 -1.44 -11.18 3.95
N VAL A 32 -1.31 -10.17 4.80
CA VAL A 32 -2.23 -9.04 4.88
C VAL A 32 -1.46 -7.72 4.98
N GLU A 33 -2.06 -6.66 4.50
CA GLU A 33 -1.71 -5.31 4.92
C GLU A 33 -2.55 -4.96 6.14
N ILE A 34 -1.88 -4.51 7.20
CA ILE A 34 -2.54 -4.17 8.45
C ILE A 34 -2.38 -2.69 8.77
N TRP A 35 -3.48 -2.08 9.19
CA TRP A 35 -3.47 -0.72 9.68
C TRP A 35 -3.10 -0.70 11.16
N ARG A 36 -2.40 0.35 11.58
CA ARG A 36 -2.00 0.52 12.98
C ARG A 36 -3.18 0.37 13.95
N GLU A 37 -4.34 0.87 13.55
CA GLU A 37 -5.57 0.86 14.32
C GLU A 37 -6.16 -0.54 14.51
N ASP A 38 -5.84 -1.47 13.63
CA ASP A 38 -6.24 -2.89 13.70
C ASP A 38 -5.21 -3.76 14.47
N VAL A 39 -4.13 -3.18 14.98
CA VAL A 39 -3.12 -3.94 15.74
C VAL A 39 -3.47 -3.95 17.22
N GLU A 40 -3.74 -5.14 17.73
CA GLU A 40 -3.98 -5.44 19.13
C GLU A 40 -2.82 -6.23 19.74
N ALA A 41 -2.77 -6.33 21.05
CA ALA A 41 -1.73 -7.11 21.74
C ALA A 41 -1.72 -8.59 21.36
N SER A 42 -2.87 -9.14 20.99
CA SER A 42 -3.04 -10.53 20.53
C SER A 42 -2.68 -10.75 19.07
N THR A 43 -2.59 -9.71 18.25
CA THR A 43 -2.40 -9.79 16.80
C THR A 43 -1.17 -10.61 16.39
N PRO A 44 0.02 -10.42 16.99
CA PRO A 44 1.20 -11.18 16.58
C PRO A 44 1.05 -12.69 16.78
N GLU A 45 0.51 -13.10 17.93
CA GLU A 45 0.33 -14.51 18.24
C GLU A 45 -0.77 -15.15 17.37
N LEU A 46 -1.86 -14.42 17.15
CA LEU A 46 -2.94 -14.88 16.27
C LEU A 46 -2.45 -15.07 14.83
N ALA A 47 -1.71 -14.10 14.28
CA ALA A 47 -1.16 -14.23 12.93
C ALA A 47 -0.25 -15.43 12.79
N LYS A 48 0.60 -15.69 13.80
CA LYS A 48 1.45 -16.88 13.85
C LYS A 48 0.63 -18.18 13.88
N GLN A 49 -0.43 -18.26 14.69
CA GLN A 49 -1.34 -19.41 14.74
C GLN A 49 -2.03 -19.65 13.40
N LEU A 50 -2.38 -18.59 12.68
CA LEU A 50 -3.01 -18.63 11.36
C LEU A 50 -2.00 -18.86 10.22
N ASN A 51 -0.70 -18.87 10.50
CA ASN A 51 0.38 -18.87 9.50
C ASN A 51 0.19 -17.74 8.48
N LEU A 52 -0.15 -16.55 8.96
CA LEU A 52 -0.46 -15.35 8.17
C LEU A 52 0.66 -14.31 8.38
N GLY A 53 1.28 -13.86 7.29
CA GLY A 53 2.30 -12.82 7.32
C GLY A 53 1.73 -11.41 7.16
N PHE A 54 2.60 -10.41 7.33
CA PHE A 54 2.27 -9.01 7.05
C PHE A 54 3.18 -8.50 5.94
N THR A 55 2.60 -7.90 4.90
CA THR A 55 3.39 -7.23 3.85
C THR A 55 3.96 -5.92 4.37
N ASN A 56 3.14 -5.17 5.09
CA ASN A 56 3.52 -3.89 5.68
C ASN A 56 2.61 -3.53 6.87
N LEU A 57 3.08 -2.57 7.66
CA LEU A 57 2.28 -1.80 8.61
C LEU A 57 1.98 -0.43 8.01
N GLN A 58 0.73 -0.05 7.92
CA GLN A 58 0.30 1.25 7.41
C GLN A 58 -0.57 2.01 8.42
N VAL A 59 -0.73 3.31 8.34
CA VAL A 59 -0.18 4.24 7.33
C VAL A 59 0.58 5.33 8.07
N LEU A 60 1.86 5.52 7.78
CA LEU A 60 2.64 6.64 8.32
C LEU A 60 2.39 7.88 7.45
N ARG A 61 1.33 8.64 7.76
CA ARG A 61 0.86 9.77 6.94
C ARG A 61 1.70 11.01 7.14
N ASP A 62 1.82 11.78 6.04
CA ASP A 62 2.30 13.17 6.07
C ASP A 62 3.61 13.35 6.84
N PHE A 63 4.54 12.41 6.68
CA PHE A 63 5.85 12.47 7.30
C PHE A 63 6.77 13.44 6.55
N THR A 64 6.80 13.32 5.22
CA THR A 64 7.70 14.08 4.36
C THR A 64 7.26 15.53 4.19
N GLY A 65 8.22 16.46 4.27
CA GLY A 65 7.94 17.88 4.15
C GLY A 65 7.16 18.48 5.32
N THR A 66 7.12 17.78 6.47
CA THR A 66 6.42 18.27 7.67
C THR A 66 7.06 19.56 8.20
N PRO A 67 6.27 20.61 8.55
CA PRO A 67 6.76 21.82 9.17
C PRO A 67 7.53 21.57 10.46
N ASP A 68 8.50 22.46 10.79
CA ASP A 68 9.41 22.31 11.94
C ASP A 68 8.71 22.04 13.25
N ARG A 69 7.56 22.67 13.49
CA ARG A 69 6.77 22.51 14.72
C ARG A 69 6.31 21.06 14.98
N GLU A 70 6.23 20.22 13.92
CA GLU A 70 5.70 18.86 13.99
C GLU A 70 6.78 17.78 13.72
N ARG A 71 7.97 18.17 13.25
CA ARG A 71 9.02 17.20 12.83
C ARG A 71 9.41 16.22 13.94
N LEU A 72 9.60 16.68 15.16
CA LEU A 72 9.97 15.80 16.28
C LEU A 72 8.86 14.77 16.56
N GLN A 73 7.60 15.20 16.52
CA GLN A 73 6.46 14.31 16.72
C GLN A 73 6.40 13.25 15.61
N LYS A 74 6.60 13.64 14.33
CA LYS A 74 6.62 12.70 13.20
C LYS A 74 7.76 11.70 13.29
N ARG A 75 8.93 12.12 13.74
CA ARG A 75 10.06 11.22 13.98
C ARG A 75 9.76 10.20 15.10
N GLU A 76 9.09 10.63 16.15
CA GLU A 76 8.65 9.72 17.20
C GLU A 76 7.55 8.77 16.73
N GLU A 77 6.63 9.24 15.90
CA GLU A 77 5.61 8.40 15.26
C GLU A 77 6.25 7.27 14.43
N LEU A 78 7.27 7.56 13.61
CA LEU A 78 8.00 6.50 12.89
C LEU A 78 8.61 5.47 13.83
N ARG A 79 9.21 5.90 14.95
CA ARG A 79 9.79 4.95 15.92
C ARG A 79 8.73 4.04 16.53
N GLN A 80 7.54 4.57 16.81
CA GLN A 80 6.41 3.77 17.27
C GLN A 80 5.96 2.76 16.19
N PHE A 81 5.89 3.18 14.92
CA PHE A 81 5.60 2.28 13.81
C PHE A 81 6.64 1.15 13.71
N ILE A 82 7.93 1.47 13.86
CA ILE A 82 9.02 0.49 13.88
C ILE A 82 8.80 -0.54 15.00
N GLN A 83 8.49 -0.10 16.22
CA GLN A 83 8.25 -1.01 17.35
C GLN A 83 7.05 -1.93 17.11
N ILE A 84 5.95 -1.39 16.59
CA ILE A 84 4.76 -2.18 16.27
C ILE A 84 5.08 -3.19 15.16
N ALA A 85 5.71 -2.75 14.07
CA ALA A 85 6.06 -3.62 12.96
C ALA A 85 7.00 -4.76 13.40
N GLN A 86 7.97 -4.48 14.28
CA GLN A 86 8.83 -5.51 14.85
C GLN A 86 8.04 -6.55 15.68
N SER A 87 7.05 -6.11 16.46
CA SER A 87 6.20 -7.02 17.22
C SER A 87 5.37 -7.95 16.33
N LEU A 88 5.00 -7.47 15.14
CA LEU A 88 4.29 -8.24 14.13
C LEU A 88 5.20 -9.16 13.29
N GLY A 89 6.52 -9.06 13.43
CA GLY A 89 7.46 -9.71 12.50
C GLY A 89 7.42 -9.11 11.08
N CYS A 90 6.89 -7.90 10.95
CA CYS A 90 6.82 -7.14 9.71
C CYS A 90 8.08 -6.28 9.55
N ASN A 91 8.66 -6.26 8.36
CA ASN A 91 9.87 -5.48 8.08
C ASN A 91 9.64 -4.27 7.18
N THR A 92 8.40 -3.89 6.93
CA THR A 92 8.07 -2.83 5.98
C THR A 92 7.00 -1.90 6.56
N ILE A 93 7.22 -0.60 6.42
CA ILE A 93 6.28 0.46 6.81
C ILE A 93 5.87 1.20 5.55
N GLN A 94 4.56 1.37 5.35
CA GLN A 94 4.03 2.20 4.28
C GLN A 94 3.99 3.66 4.72
N ALA A 95 4.62 4.52 3.92
CA ALA A 95 4.66 5.95 4.09
C ALA A 95 4.27 6.64 2.78
N PRO A 96 3.01 7.06 2.61
CA PRO A 96 2.59 7.79 1.43
C PRO A 96 3.34 9.12 1.28
N ALA A 97 3.43 9.59 0.04
CA ALA A 97 3.80 10.96 -0.23
C ALA A 97 2.84 11.94 0.48
N THR A 98 3.32 13.12 0.81
CA THR A 98 2.55 14.05 1.64
C THR A 98 1.30 14.57 0.92
N THR A 99 0.20 14.67 1.67
CA THR A 99 -1.06 15.29 1.20
C THR A 99 -1.22 16.72 1.70
N ARG A 100 -0.28 17.22 2.51
CA ARG A 100 -0.33 18.52 3.18
C ARG A 100 -0.15 19.67 2.20
N GLU A 101 -0.96 20.71 2.35
CA GLU A 101 -0.81 21.94 1.61
C GLU A 101 0.29 22.85 2.20
N ASP A 102 0.55 22.73 3.52
CA ASP A 102 1.65 23.43 4.21
C ASP A 102 2.97 22.65 4.18
N CYS A 103 3.10 21.71 3.27
CA CYS A 103 4.31 20.94 3.04
C CYS A 103 5.50 21.87 2.72
N VAL A 104 6.67 21.54 3.24
CA VAL A 104 7.96 22.18 2.91
C VAL A 104 8.70 21.30 1.91
N PRO A 105 8.58 21.53 0.57
CA PRO A 105 9.05 20.60 -0.46
C PRO A 105 10.56 20.38 -0.40
N GLU A 106 11.34 21.39 0.00
CA GLU A 106 12.80 21.33 0.11
C GLU A 106 13.28 20.30 1.15
N ARG A 107 12.42 19.88 2.06
CA ARG A 107 12.73 18.92 3.12
C ARG A 107 12.40 17.49 2.79
N ILE A 108 11.61 17.23 1.76
CA ILE A 108 11.14 15.87 1.44
C ILE A 108 12.32 14.90 1.27
N ASP A 109 13.35 15.32 0.55
CA ASP A 109 14.54 14.49 0.32
C ASP A 109 15.31 14.20 1.63
N GLU A 110 15.44 15.20 2.50
CA GLU A 110 16.06 15.04 3.83
C GLU A 110 15.24 14.09 4.71
N ASP A 111 13.92 14.27 4.72
CA ASP A 111 13.02 13.46 5.53
C ASP A 111 13.00 11.99 5.07
N LEU A 112 13.00 11.74 3.75
CA LEU A 112 13.08 10.39 3.20
C LEU A 112 14.42 9.72 3.54
N ARG A 113 15.55 10.44 3.45
CA ARG A 113 16.88 9.92 3.87
C ARG A 113 16.90 9.61 5.35
N TRP A 114 16.34 10.48 6.17
CA TRP A 114 16.28 10.25 7.62
C TRP A 114 15.41 9.03 7.94
N MET A 115 14.23 8.92 7.30
CA MET A 115 13.32 7.78 7.46
C MET A 115 13.99 6.47 7.06
N ALA A 116 14.67 6.45 5.91
CA ALA A 116 15.42 5.28 5.43
C ALA A 116 16.52 4.88 6.42
N SER A 117 17.30 5.84 6.88
CA SER A 117 18.39 5.63 7.84
C SER A 117 17.87 5.09 9.19
N GLU A 118 16.78 5.64 9.71
CA GLU A 118 16.21 5.16 10.97
C GLU A 118 15.64 3.74 10.82
N ALA A 119 14.91 3.46 9.73
CA ALA A 119 14.37 2.14 9.43
C ALA A 119 15.47 1.08 9.22
N ALA A 120 16.57 1.44 8.55
CA ALA A 120 17.71 0.55 8.32
C ALA A 120 18.36 0.03 9.60
N ARG A 121 18.35 0.81 10.69
CA ARG A 121 18.86 0.37 12.01
C ARG A 121 18.16 -0.86 12.56
N TYR A 122 16.96 -1.15 12.05
CA TYR A 122 16.11 -2.26 12.46
C TYR A 122 15.87 -3.27 11.33
N ASN A 123 16.68 -3.21 10.27
CA ASN A 123 16.53 -4.02 9.05
C ASN A 123 15.16 -3.86 8.38
N MET A 124 14.62 -2.65 8.45
CA MET A 124 13.30 -2.34 7.88
C MET A 124 13.40 -1.55 6.59
N ARG A 125 12.33 -1.63 5.81
CA ARG A 125 12.13 -0.94 4.54
C ARG A 125 10.99 0.05 4.66
N ILE A 126 11.03 1.07 3.81
CA ILE A 126 9.95 2.04 3.64
C ILE A 126 9.33 1.83 2.26
N MET A 127 8.02 1.71 2.21
CA MET A 127 7.25 1.75 0.98
C MET A 127 6.72 3.16 0.77
N TYR A 128 7.15 3.80 -0.30
CA TYR A 128 6.72 5.14 -0.68
C TYR A 128 5.59 5.05 -1.69
N GLU A 129 4.45 5.64 -1.37
CA GLU A 129 3.25 5.57 -2.19
C GLU A 129 2.87 6.93 -2.76
N PRO A 130 2.87 7.10 -4.09
CA PRO A 130 2.34 8.27 -4.77
C PRO A 130 0.81 8.19 -4.89
N MET A 131 0.08 8.73 -3.91
CA MET A 131 -1.37 8.80 -4.02
C MET A 131 -1.81 9.94 -4.94
N ALA A 132 -2.87 9.74 -5.72
CA ALA A 132 -3.36 10.70 -6.72
C ALA A 132 -3.68 12.10 -6.17
N TRP A 133 -3.98 12.22 -4.87
CA TRP A 133 -4.24 13.49 -4.19
C TRP A 133 -3.07 14.01 -3.36
N CYS A 134 -1.89 13.45 -3.47
CA CYS A 134 -0.70 13.99 -2.82
C CYS A 134 -0.37 15.40 -3.34
N SER A 135 0.18 16.22 -2.47
CA SER A 135 0.59 17.59 -2.82
C SER A 135 1.91 17.61 -3.60
N VAL A 136 2.72 16.55 -3.40
CA VAL A 136 3.99 16.33 -4.08
C VAL A 136 4.08 14.84 -4.42
N ASP A 137 4.76 14.50 -5.53
CA ASP A 137 4.95 13.12 -5.98
C ASP A 137 3.63 12.32 -6.10
N ASN A 138 2.62 12.92 -6.71
CA ASN A 138 1.29 12.33 -6.87
C ASN A 138 1.17 11.34 -8.03
N THR A 139 2.26 11.04 -8.73
CA THR A 139 2.33 10.02 -9.78
C THR A 139 3.50 9.08 -9.59
N LEU A 140 3.37 7.86 -10.09
CA LEU A 140 4.43 6.85 -9.99
C LEU A 140 5.77 7.32 -10.62
N PRO A 141 5.80 7.97 -11.81
CA PRO A 141 7.04 8.51 -12.37
C PRO A 141 7.71 9.58 -11.50
N LEU A 142 6.96 10.50 -10.90
CA LEU A 142 7.54 11.53 -10.02
C LEU A 142 8.15 10.91 -8.76
N ALA A 143 7.45 9.96 -8.14
CA ALA A 143 7.97 9.24 -6.98
C ALA A 143 9.24 8.45 -7.35
N TRP A 144 9.24 7.77 -8.51
CA TRP A 144 10.41 7.03 -8.98
C TRP A 144 11.61 7.94 -9.25
N GLU A 145 11.42 9.06 -9.95
CA GLU A 145 12.48 10.06 -10.17
C GLU A 145 13.11 10.53 -8.85
N ARG A 146 12.28 10.79 -7.83
CA ARG A 146 12.76 11.14 -6.49
C ARG A 146 13.58 10.01 -5.89
N LEU A 147 13.10 8.77 -5.89
CA LEU A 147 13.82 7.64 -5.30
C LEU A 147 15.13 7.33 -6.02
N GLN A 148 15.19 7.51 -7.34
CA GLN A 148 16.45 7.40 -8.10
C GLN A 148 17.48 8.43 -7.62
N ARG A 149 17.06 9.69 -7.47
CA ARG A 149 17.94 10.78 -7.00
C ARG A 149 18.43 10.57 -5.56
N LEU A 150 17.58 9.99 -4.70
CA LEU A 150 17.91 9.72 -3.29
C LEU A 150 18.88 8.56 -3.14
N ASP A 151 18.81 7.58 -4.00
CA ASP A 151 19.63 6.35 -4.00
C ASP A 151 19.66 5.63 -2.63
N GLN A 152 18.48 5.51 -2.00
CA GLN A 152 18.34 4.80 -0.73
C GLN A 152 17.90 3.35 -1.00
N PRO A 153 18.69 2.32 -0.61
CA PRO A 153 18.43 0.93 -0.98
C PRO A 153 17.18 0.33 -0.29
N ASN A 154 16.78 0.90 0.83
CA ASN A 154 15.64 0.42 1.62
C ASN A 154 14.38 1.28 1.51
N ILE A 155 14.27 2.08 0.45
CA ILE A 155 13.01 2.71 0.05
C ILE A 155 12.62 2.16 -1.32
N GLY A 156 11.39 1.68 -1.45
CA GLY A 156 10.80 1.23 -2.71
C GLY A 156 9.40 1.78 -2.90
N LEU A 157 8.78 1.45 -4.02
CA LEU A 157 7.49 1.97 -4.42
C LEU A 157 6.36 0.99 -4.09
N VAL A 158 5.20 1.54 -3.75
CA VAL A 158 3.91 0.89 -3.91
C VAL A 158 3.38 1.19 -5.30
N VAL A 159 2.90 0.19 -5.99
CA VAL A 159 2.19 0.32 -7.27
C VAL A 159 0.71 0.04 -7.00
N ASP A 160 -0.06 1.08 -6.76
CA ASP A 160 -1.52 1.02 -6.65
C ASP A 160 -2.15 1.44 -7.98
N LEU A 161 -2.93 0.54 -8.59
CA LEU A 161 -3.55 0.78 -9.89
C LEU A 161 -4.54 1.94 -9.86
N PHE A 162 -5.24 2.13 -8.74
CA PHE A 162 -6.16 3.26 -8.61
C PHE A 162 -5.44 4.59 -8.79
N HIS A 163 -4.35 4.79 -8.07
CA HIS A 163 -3.63 6.07 -8.10
C HIS A 163 -3.02 6.39 -9.45
N ILE A 164 -2.58 5.37 -10.17
CA ILE A 164 -2.09 5.56 -11.54
C ILE A 164 -3.24 5.96 -12.48
N CYS A 165 -4.31 5.17 -12.48
CA CYS A 165 -5.40 5.34 -13.45
C CYS A 165 -6.30 6.54 -13.14
N ALA A 166 -6.47 6.91 -11.87
CA ALA A 166 -7.28 8.04 -11.45
C ALA A 166 -6.81 9.39 -12.01
N LEU A 167 -5.52 9.50 -12.36
CA LEU A 167 -4.94 10.66 -13.05
C LEU A 167 -4.75 10.46 -14.55
N GLY A 168 -5.40 9.44 -15.13
CA GLY A 168 -5.32 9.12 -16.56
C GLY A 168 -4.03 8.41 -16.98
N GLY A 169 -3.24 7.91 -16.03
CA GLY A 169 -2.08 7.07 -16.31
C GLY A 169 -2.46 5.63 -16.67
N ASP A 170 -1.49 4.88 -17.15
CA ASP A 170 -1.62 3.48 -17.54
C ASP A 170 -0.37 2.67 -17.16
N ALA A 171 -0.30 1.42 -17.61
CA ALA A 171 0.81 0.52 -17.29
C ALA A 171 2.18 0.99 -17.82
N SER A 172 2.24 1.98 -18.72
CA SER A 172 3.51 2.55 -19.19
C SER A 172 4.27 3.28 -18.07
N GLN A 173 3.58 3.72 -17.02
CA GLN A 173 4.23 4.33 -15.86
C GLN A 173 5.17 3.37 -15.11
N LEU A 174 5.09 2.05 -15.37
CA LEU A 174 6.04 1.06 -14.84
C LEU A 174 7.37 1.00 -15.62
N ASP A 175 7.45 1.67 -16.79
CA ASP A 175 8.65 1.62 -17.63
C ASP A 175 9.86 2.23 -16.93
N GLY A 176 10.97 1.49 -16.96
CA GLY A 176 12.22 1.93 -16.35
C GLY A 176 12.29 1.78 -14.83
N ILE A 177 11.26 1.26 -14.17
CA ILE A 177 11.30 0.95 -12.74
C ILE A 177 11.81 -0.48 -12.57
N PRO A 178 12.97 -0.71 -11.90
CA PRO A 178 13.44 -2.04 -11.60
C PRO A 178 12.46 -2.79 -10.69
N ALA A 179 12.23 -4.08 -10.98
CA ALA A 179 11.25 -4.88 -10.25
C ALA A 179 11.56 -5.01 -8.74
N ASP A 180 12.83 -4.96 -8.35
CA ASP A 180 13.27 -4.99 -6.95
C ASP A 180 13.06 -3.66 -6.19
N ARG A 181 12.69 -2.59 -6.93
CA ARG A 181 12.30 -1.30 -6.35
C ARG A 181 10.78 -1.16 -6.22
N ILE A 182 10.01 -2.12 -6.70
CA ILE A 182 8.59 -2.26 -6.45
C ILE A 182 8.44 -3.21 -5.26
N TYR A 183 8.03 -2.68 -4.12
CA TYR A 183 7.92 -3.48 -2.90
C TYR A 183 6.57 -4.16 -2.76
N GLU A 184 5.54 -3.59 -3.39
CA GLU A 184 4.18 -4.13 -3.36
C GLU A 184 3.35 -3.65 -4.55
N VAL A 185 2.39 -4.49 -4.97
CA VAL A 185 1.41 -4.18 -6.02
C VAL A 185 0.00 -4.36 -5.47
N GLN A 186 -0.78 -3.30 -5.49
CA GLN A 186 -2.16 -3.25 -5.05
C GLN A 186 -3.09 -3.22 -6.25
N LEU A 187 -3.84 -4.30 -6.45
CA LEU A 187 -4.82 -4.42 -7.51
C LEU A 187 -6.20 -3.96 -7.03
N CYS A 188 -6.84 -3.17 -7.85
CA CYS A 188 -8.20 -2.70 -7.70
C CYS A 188 -8.77 -2.36 -9.07
N ASP A 189 -9.99 -1.83 -9.10
CA ASP A 189 -10.66 -1.30 -10.28
C ASP A 189 -11.53 -0.10 -9.90
N MET A 190 -12.15 0.56 -10.87
CA MET A 190 -13.12 1.65 -10.69
C MET A 190 -14.13 1.62 -11.82
N ALA A 191 -15.39 1.99 -11.53
CA ALA A 191 -16.48 1.95 -12.51
C ALA A 191 -16.34 3.04 -13.60
N GLU A 192 -15.77 4.18 -13.25
CA GLU A 192 -15.60 5.36 -14.09
C GLU A 192 -14.42 6.19 -13.60
N MET A 193 -14.01 7.17 -14.39
CA MET A 193 -12.97 8.11 -13.97
C MET A 193 -13.47 8.95 -12.78
N PRO A 194 -12.69 9.02 -11.69
CA PRO A 194 -13.10 9.76 -10.51
C PRO A 194 -13.07 11.27 -10.74
N PRO A 195 -13.79 12.06 -9.92
CA PRO A 195 -13.66 13.52 -9.91
C PRO A 195 -12.21 13.94 -9.70
N GLN A 196 -11.78 14.99 -10.38
CA GLN A 196 -10.38 15.47 -10.30
C GLN A 196 -10.12 16.49 -9.19
N GLU A 197 -11.15 16.98 -8.52
CA GLU A 197 -11.01 17.80 -7.32
C GLU A 197 -10.50 16.93 -6.16
N LYS A 198 -9.45 17.39 -5.48
CA LYS A 198 -8.66 16.62 -4.51
C LYS A 198 -9.51 15.94 -3.42
N GLY A 199 -10.47 16.67 -2.85
CA GLY A 199 -11.37 16.16 -1.81
C GLY A 199 -12.30 15.08 -2.36
N ALA A 200 -12.96 15.36 -3.48
CA ALA A 200 -13.88 14.42 -4.13
C ALA A 200 -13.16 13.19 -4.69
N LEU A 201 -11.93 13.35 -5.20
CA LEU A 201 -11.09 12.23 -5.63
C LEU A 201 -10.75 11.29 -4.46
N SER A 202 -10.34 11.86 -3.33
CA SER A 202 -10.00 11.05 -2.16
C SER A 202 -11.22 10.38 -1.52
N ASP A 203 -12.39 11.03 -1.60
CA ASP A 203 -13.66 10.46 -1.16
C ASP A 203 -14.06 9.27 -2.03
N PHE A 204 -14.04 9.45 -3.36
CA PHE A 204 -14.28 8.37 -4.31
C PHE A 204 -13.36 7.16 -4.05
N ALA A 205 -12.07 7.41 -3.87
CA ALA A 205 -11.08 6.38 -3.63
C ALA A 205 -11.33 5.57 -2.35
N ARG A 206 -11.96 6.18 -1.35
CA ARG A 206 -12.23 5.55 -0.05
C ARG A 206 -13.57 4.82 0.06
N HIS A 207 -14.42 4.92 -0.96
CA HIS A 207 -15.79 4.37 -0.90
C HIS A 207 -16.21 3.58 -2.12
N GLN A 208 -15.58 3.81 -3.30
CA GLN A 208 -16.12 3.39 -4.58
C GLN A 208 -15.15 2.58 -5.45
N ARG A 209 -14.00 2.14 -4.91
CA ARG A 209 -13.13 1.21 -5.65
C ARG A 209 -13.85 -0.11 -5.88
N LEU A 210 -13.50 -0.80 -6.95
CA LEU A 210 -14.03 -2.12 -7.31
C LEU A 210 -12.94 -3.20 -7.22
N LEU A 211 -13.36 -4.44 -7.18
CA LEU A 211 -12.45 -5.57 -7.33
C LEU A 211 -11.88 -5.60 -8.76
N PRO A 212 -10.64 -6.08 -8.96
CA PRO A 212 -10.03 -6.16 -10.28
C PRO A 212 -10.93 -6.90 -11.29
N GLY A 213 -11.19 -6.25 -12.42
CA GLY A 213 -12.01 -6.77 -13.51
C GLY A 213 -13.50 -6.46 -13.41
N ASP A 214 -13.92 -5.68 -12.45
CA ASP A 214 -15.31 -5.23 -12.30
C ASP A 214 -15.51 -3.79 -12.82
N GLY A 215 -14.48 -3.17 -13.40
CA GLY A 215 -14.51 -1.78 -13.84
C GLY A 215 -13.76 -1.53 -15.16
N ILE A 216 -13.17 -0.34 -15.26
CA ILE A 216 -12.57 0.18 -16.51
C ILE A 216 -11.03 0.09 -16.56
N ILE A 217 -10.37 -0.32 -15.48
CA ILE A 217 -8.90 -0.42 -15.47
C ILE A 217 -8.46 -1.63 -16.33
N GLU A 218 -7.50 -1.40 -17.22
CA GLU A 218 -6.89 -2.47 -18.01
C GLU A 218 -5.89 -3.29 -17.17
N VAL A 219 -6.41 -3.98 -16.15
CA VAL A 219 -5.61 -4.71 -15.12
C VAL A 219 -4.62 -5.68 -15.76
N GLU A 220 -5.01 -6.38 -16.83
CA GLU A 220 -4.15 -7.31 -17.57
C GLU A 220 -2.85 -6.65 -18.05
N ARG A 221 -2.91 -5.41 -18.53
CA ARG A 221 -1.71 -4.72 -19.03
C ARG A 221 -0.68 -4.46 -17.91
N PHE A 222 -1.14 -4.10 -16.71
CA PHE A 222 -0.26 -3.96 -15.55
C PHE A 222 0.35 -5.30 -15.15
N VAL A 223 -0.47 -6.34 -15.08
CA VAL A 223 -0.06 -7.70 -14.72
C VAL A 223 0.97 -8.25 -15.70
N ASP A 224 0.72 -8.13 -17.00
CA ASP A 224 1.64 -8.59 -18.05
C ASP A 224 2.99 -7.86 -17.96
N LYS A 225 2.96 -6.57 -17.71
CA LYS A 225 4.18 -5.76 -17.57
C LYS A 225 5.00 -6.16 -16.35
N LEU A 226 4.36 -6.34 -15.21
CA LEU A 226 5.01 -6.81 -13.98
C LEU A 226 5.59 -8.21 -14.14
N LYS A 227 4.85 -9.13 -14.77
CA LYS A 227 5.34 -10.49 -15.08
C LYS A 227 6.54 -10.45 -16.03
N SER A 228 6.47 -9.62 -17.06
CA SER A 228 7.56 -9.43 -18.04
C SER A 228 8.82 -8.84 -17.37
N ALA A 229 8.65 -7.96 -16.40
CA ALA A 229 9.73 -7.43 -15.56
C ALA A 229 10.24 -8.44 -14.51
N SER A 230 9.69 -9.65 -14.47
CA SER A 230 10.03 -10.69 -13.47
C SER A 230 9.78 -10.23 -12.03
N TYR A 231 8.76 -9.45 -11.79
CA TYR A 231 8.39 -9.04 -10.44
C TYR A 231 8.10 -10.25 -9.53
N ARG A 232 8.62 -10.23 -8.31
CA ARG A 232 8.53 -11.34 -7.32
C ARG A 232 8.01 -10.90 -5.96
N GLY A 233 7.69 -9.63 -5.80
CA GLY A 233 7.13 -9.10 -4.56
C GLY A 233 5.66 -9.47 -4.34
N PRO A 234 5.08 -9.03 -3.23
CA PRO A 234 3.67 -9.25 -2.90
C PRO A 234 2.72 -8.62 -3.92
N VAL A 235 1.65 -9.34 -4.27
CA VAL A 235 0.54 -8.85 -5.10
C VAL A 235 -0.76 -9.09 -4.34
N GLY A 236 -1.59 -8.08 -4.22
CA GLY A 236 -2.82 -8.22 -3.44
C GLY A 236 -3.92 -7.25 -3.83
N ILE A 237 -4.92 -7.23 -2.98
CA ILE A 237 -6.13 -6.43 -3.15
C ILE A 237 -6.14 -5.30 -2.13
N GLU A 238 -6.20 -4.06 -2.63
CA GLU A 238 -6.55 -2.90 -1.82
C GLU A 238 -7.81 -2.23 -2.41
N VAL A 239 -8.94 -2.50 -1.79
CA VAL A 239 -10.24 -2.00 -2.24
C VAL A 239 -11.01 -1.40 -1.08
N PHE A 240 -11.27 -0.11 -1.18
CA PHE A 240 -12.17 0.61 -0.30
C PHE A 240 -13.54 0.67 -0.98
N ASN A 241 -14.49 -0.13 -0.50
CA ASN A 241 -15.83 -0.21 -1.07
C ASN A 241 -16.87 -0.47 0.02
N ASP A 242 -17.79 0.45 0.20
CA ASP A 242 -18.80 0.37 1.28
C ASP A 242 -19.71 -0.85 1.12
N GLY A 243 -20.09 -1.20 -0.10
CA GLY A 243 -20.96 -2.35 -0.37
C GLY A 243 -20.28 -3.70 -0.10
N LEU A 244 -18.98 -3.82 -0.38
CA LEU A 244 -18.19 -5.01 -0.03
C LEU A 244 -17.95 -5.05 1.49
N LYS A 245 -17.59 -3.93 2.09
CA LYS A 245 -17.33 -3.83 3.52
C LYS A 245 -18.57 -4.10 4.37
N ALA A 246 -19.78 -3.84 3.86
CA ALA A 246 -21.04 -4.16 4.54
C ALA A 246 -21.35 -5.67 4.56
N GLN A 247 -20.62 -6.49 3.81
CA GLN A 247 -20.82 -7.94 3.77
C GLN A 247 -20.07 -8.63 4.93
N PRO A 248 -20.44 -9.89 5.27
CA PRO A 248 -19.64 -10.69 6.18
C PRO A 248 -18.18 -10.75 5.70
N PRO A 249 -17.20 -10.60 6.60
CA PRO A 249 -15.79 -10.51 6.21
C PRO A 249 -15.30 -11.71 5.40
N GLU A 250 -15.81 -12.91 5.68
CA GLU A 250 -15.46 -14.13 4.94
C GLU A 250 -15.96 -14.07 3.49
N VAL A 251 -17.12 -13.46 3.26
CA VAL A 251 -17.71 -13.30 1.91
C VAL A 251 -16.88 -12.28 1.12
N ALA A 252 -16.56 -11.14 1.72
CA ALA A 252 -15.75 -10.10 1.07
C ALA A 252 -14.33 -10.61 0.77
N ALA A 253 -13.68 -11.28 1.72
CA ALA A 253 -12.35 -11.87 1.53
C ALA A 253 -12.35 -12.93 0.41
N GLN A 254 -13.37 -13.80 0.35
CA GLN A 254 -13.48 -14.82 -0.71
C GLN A 254 -13.70 -14.21 -2.09
N LYS A 255 -14.45 -13.11 -2.20
CA LYS A 255 -14.59 -12.35 -3.47
C LYS A 255 -13.27 -11.74 -3.90
N ALA A 256 -12.54 -11.11 -2.97
CA ALA A 256 -11.22 -10.53 -3.22
C ALA A 256 -10.22 -11.60 -3.69
N TRP A 257 -10.20 -12.77 -3.05
CA TRP A 257 -9.34 -13.88 -3.44
C TRP A 257 -9.62 -14.36 -4.88
N ARG A 258 -10.90 -14.51 -5.24
CA ARG A 258 -11.29 -14.91 -6.61
C ARG A 258 -10.89 -13.87 -7.64
N ALA A 259 -11.09 -12.58 -7.33
CA ALA A 259 -10.70 -11.48 -8.21
C ALA A 259 -9.19 -11.45 -8.43
N LEU A 260 -8.39 -11.59 -7.36
CA LEU A 260 -6.92 -11.65 -7.46
C LEU A 260 -6.47 -12.83 -8.34
N ASN A 261 -7.00 -14.04 -8.09
CA ASN A 261 -6.58 -15.23 -8.82
C ASN A 261 -6.98 -15.25 -10.30
N ARG A 262 -7.90 -14.41 -10.75
CA ARG A 262 -8.19 -14.20 -12.18
C ARG A 262 -6.96 -13.66 -12.92
N TYR A 263 -6.20 -12.78 -12.28
CA TYR A 263 -5.06 -12.08 -12.87
C TYR A 263 -3.71 -12.64 -12.45
N TRP A 264 -3.66 -13.15 -11.24
CA TRP A 264 -2.43 -13.68 -10.62
C TRP A 264 -2.67 -15.05 -9.98
N PRO A 265 -2.84 -16.10 -10.80
CA PRO A 265 -3.14 -17.46 -10.35
C PRO A 265 -2.01 -18.12 -9.52
#